data_93d69fedb8ad5e3d3b6a565e081f83ac
#
_entry.id   93d69fedb8ad5e3d3b6a565e081f83ac
#
_cell.length_a   1.000
_cell.length_b   1.000
_cell.length_c   1.000
_cell.angle_alpha   90.00
_cell.angle_beta   90.00
_cell.angle_gamma   90.00
#
_symmetry.space_group_name_H-M   'P 1'
#
loop_
_entity.id
_entity.type
_entity.pdbx_description
1 polymer ?
#
loop_
_entity_poly.entity_id
_entity_poly.type
_entity_poly.pdbx_seq_one_letter_code
_entity_poly.pdbx_strand_id
1 'polypeptide(L)' 'MVRIISAQALKGFRIQVTFSDGTKGIVPLEDRLFGPVFEPLRNPKRFAELSIDEYGVICWPNGADLDPDALYEKVKAA' A
#
# COMPACT_ATOMS: atom_id res chain seq x y z
N MET A 1 12.10 -12.92 -2.63
CA MET A 1 11.14 -12.04 -1.95
C MET A 1 11.04 -10.73 -2.70
N VAL A 2 9.83 -10.32 -3.07
CA VAL A 2 9.64 -9.06 -3.80
C VAL A 2 9.68 -7.87 -2.84
N ARG A 3 10.10 -6.74 -3.38
CA ARG A 3 10.13 -5.47 -2.64
C ARG A 3 9.34 -4.45 -3.44
N ILE A 4 8.73 -3.50 -2.74
CA ILE A 4 8.07 -2.39 -3.39
C ILE A 4 9.10 -1.27 -3.52
N ILE A 5 9.27 -0.76 -4.74
CA ILE A 5 10.23 0.30 -5.02
C ILE A 5 9.57 1.65 -5.26
N SER A 6 8.25 1.66 -5.51
CA SER A 6 7.51 2.90 -5.71
C SER A 6 6.06 2.68 -5.31
N ALA A 7 5.46 3.67 -4.67
CA ALA A 7 4.06 3.62 -4.29
C ALA A 7 3.50 5.04 -4.28
N GLN A 8 2.24 5.16 -4.72
CA GLN A 8 1.56 6.45 -4.76
C GLN A 8 0.10 6.27 -4.36
N ALA A 9 -0.37 7.10 -3.43
CA ALA A 9 -1.77 7.12 -3.04
C ALA A 9 -2.59 7.80 -4.13
N LEU A 10 -3.73 7.19 -4.46
CA LEU A 10 -4.65 7.70 -5.46
C LEU A 10 -6.01 7.94 -4.81
N LYS A 11 -6.86 8.71 -5.48
CA LYS A 11 -8.23 8.95 -5.02
C LYS A 11 -8.99 7.64 -4.85
N GLY A 12 -9.89 7.60 -3.89
CA GLY A 12 -10.70 6.41 -3.63
C GLY A 12 -9.94 5.34 -2.86
N PHE A 13 -8.92 5.74 -2.11
CA PHE A 13 -8.14 4.81 -1.28
C PHE A 13 -7.55 3.67 -2.09
N ARG A 14 -6.94 4.01 -3.22
CA ARG A 14 -6.18 3.09 -4.07
C ARG A 14 -4.72 3.43 -3.98
N ILE A 15 -3.87 2.46 -4.23
CA ILE A 15 -2.42 2.66 -4.27
C ILE A 15 -1.89 2.12 -5.59
N GLN A 16 -1.10 2.93 -6.28
CA GLN A 16 -0.32 2.46 -7.42
C GLN A 16 1.03 1.97 -6.89
N VAL A 17 1.39 0.73 -7.23
CA VAL A 17 2.64 0.13 -6.73
C VAL A 17 3.49 -0.36 -7.89
N THR A 18 4.81 -0.29 -7.69
CA THR A 18 5.79 -0.89 -8.58
C THR A 18 6.70 -1.76 -7.74
N PHE A 19 6.90 -3.00 -8.18
CA PHE A 19 7.73 -3.97 -7.48
C PHE A 19 9.12 -4.03 -8.09
N SER A 20 10.06 -4.62 -7.35
CA SER A 20 11.45 -4.71 -7.77
C SER A 20 11.68 -5.49 -9.06
N ASP A 21 10.74 -6.37 -9.43
CA ASP A 21 10.82 -7.13 -10.68
C ASP A 21 10.15 -6.42 -11.86
N GLY A 22 9.72 -5.16 -11.67
CA GLY A 22 9.06 -4.39 -12.71
C GLY A 22 7.55 -4.55 -12.78
N THR A 23 6.97 -5.45 -11.99
CA THR A 23 5.52 -5.60 -11.92
C THR A 23 4.89 -4.33 -11.36
N LYS A 24 3.82 -3.86 -11.99
CA LYS A 24 3.08 -2.66 -11.57
C LYS A 24 1.59 -2.97 -11.49
N GLY A 25 0.90 -2.22 -10.66
CA GLY A 25 -0.53 -2.32 -10.58
C GLY A 25 -1.15 -1.32 -9.64
N ILE A 26 -2.48 -1.26 -9.68
CA ILE A 26 -3.26 -0.42 -8.77
C ILE A 26 -4.05 -1.35 -7.86
N VAL A 27 -3.90 -1.16 -6.55
CA VAL A 27 -4.55 -1.99 -5.55
C VAL A 27 -5.58 -1.15 -4.82
N PRO A 28 -6.88 -1.54 -4.86
CA PRO A 28 -7.89 -0.87 -4.07
C PRO A 28 -7.79 -1.31 -2.61
N LEU A 29 -7.82 -0.35 -1.69
CA LEU A 29 -7.69 -0.62 -0.26
C LEU A 29 -8.88 -0.17 0.56
N GLU A 30 -9.90 0.40 -0.05
CA GLU A 30 -11.04 0.94 0.69
C GLU A 30 -11.64 -0.10 1.64
N ASP A 31 -11.78 -1.33 1.19
CA ASP A 31 -12.37 -2.41 1.97
C ASP A 31 -11.44 -2.94 3.06
N ARG A 32 -10.19 -2.48 3.07
CA ARG A 32 -9.18 -2.94 4.02
C ARG A 32 -8.92 -1.93 5.14
N LEU A 33 -9.53 -0.75 5.06
CA LEU A 33 -9.27 0.35 6.01
C LEU A 33 -10.20 0.25 7.23
N PHE A 34 -10.02 -0.80 8.00
CA PHE A 34 -10.78 -1.00 9.23
C PHE A 34 -9.84 -1.51 10.33
N GLY A 35 -10.31 -1.45 11.57
CA GLY A 35 -9.50 -1.80 12.73
C GLY A 35 -8.71 -0.60 13.25
N PRO A 36 -8.14 -0.71 14.47
CA PRO A 36 -7.57 0.45 15.18
C PRO A 36 -6.45 1.16 14.43
N VAL A 37 -5.66 0.42 13.63
CA VAL A 37 -4.50 0.99 12.96
C VAL A 37 -4.87 1.53 11.58
N PHE A 38 -5.77 0.84 10.85
CA PHE A 38 -6.11 1.23 9.49
C PHE A 38 -7.27 2.22 9.41
N GLU A 39 -8.17 2.24 10.37
CA GLU A 39 -9.31 3.14 10.33
C GLU A 39 -8.91 4.62 10.23
N PRO A 40 -7.88 5.12 10.92
CA PRO A 40 -7.45 6.50 10.76
C PRO A 40 -7.05 6.86 9.33
N LEU A 41 -6.68 5.87 8.51
CA LEU A 41 -6.30 6.09 7.12
C LEU A 41 -7.49 6.35 6.21
N ARG A 42 -8.71 6.30 6.72
CA ARG A 42 -9.89 6.74 5.99
C ARG A 42 -9.92 8.25 5.79
N ASN A 43 -9.06 8.97 6.50
CA ASN A 43 -8.80 10.37 6.22
C ASN A 43 -7.85 10.43 5.02
N PRO A 44 -8.26 11.03 3.87
CA PRO A 44 -7.42 11.05 2.67
C PRO A 44 -6.04 11.67 2.88
N LYS A 45 -5.94 12.66 3.76
CA LYS A 45 -4.64 13.28 4.05
C LYS A 45 -3.71 12.30 4.75
N ARG A 46 -4.25 11.51 5.67
CA ARG A 46 -3.45 10.50 6.37
C ARG A 46 -3.09 9.34 5.45
N PHE A 47 -4.02 8.92 4.61
CA PHE A 47 -3.76 7.88 3.64
C PHE A 47 -2.61 8.27 2.70
N ALA A 48 -2.55 9.53 2.31
CA ALA A 48 -1.52 10.03 1.41
C ALA A 48 -0.12 10.10 2.04
N GLU A 49 -0.02 9.93 3.36
CA GLU A 49 1.27 9.98 4.07
C GLU A 49 2.04 8.66 4.00
N LEU A 50 1.64 7.75 3.15
CA LEU A 50 2.34 6.48 2.99
C LEU A 50 3.78 6.70 2.58
N SER A 51 4.65 5.76 2.95
CA SER A 51 6.05 5.75 2.53
C SER A 51 6.49 4.30 2.38
N ILE A 52 7.70 4.11 1.87
CA ILE A 52 8.28 2.78 1.73
C ILE A 52 9.49 2.73 2.64
N ASP A 53 9.54 1.72 3.50
CA ASP A 53 10.67 1.57 4.42
C ASP A 53 11.87 0.92 3.72
N GLU A 54 12.95 0.72 4.48
CA GLU A 54 14.20 0.18 3.96
C GLU A 54 14.07 -1.27 3.48
N TYR A 55 12.99 -1.95 3.86
CA TYR A 55 12.75 -3.33 3.46
C TYR A 55 11.80 -3.44 2.27
N GLY A 56 11.36 -2.31 1.71
CA GLY A 56 10.43 -2.31 0.60
C GLY A 56 9.00 -2.56 1.02
N VAL A 57 8.61 -2.12 2.20
CA VAL A 57 7.27 -2.29 2.77
C VAL A 57 6.57 -0.95 2.84
N ILE A 58 5.33 -0.89 2.35
CA ILE A 58 4.51 0.32 2.46
C ILE A 58 4.06 0.48 3.91
N CYS A 59 4.28 1.65 4.47
CA CYS A 59 3.91 1.93 5.85
C CYS A 59 3.42 3.37 6.00
N TRP A 60 2.78 3.63 7.14
CA TRP A 60 2.25 4.95 7.51
C TRP A 60 2.81 5.36 8.86
N PRO A 61 2.79 6.68 9.17
CA PRO A 61 3.36 7.17 10.43
C PRO A 61 2.74 6.56 11.69
N ASN A 62 1.50 6.09 11.61
CA ASN A 62 0.81 5.51 12.78
C ASN A 62 1.14 4.03 13.01
N GLY A 63 2.08 3.47 12.26
CA GLY A 63 2.48 2.07 12.41
C GLY A 63 1.76 1.08 11.52
N ALA A 64 0.80 1.53 10.72
CA ALA A 64 0.16 0.65 9.75
C ALA A 64 1.15 0.27 8.66
N ASP A 65 1.08 -0.97 8.19
CA ASP A 65 1.91 -1.42 7.07
C ASP A 65 1.16 -2.46 6.24
N LEU A 66 1.67 -2.72 5.04
CA LEU A 66 1.09 -3.69 4.11
C LEU A 66 2.14 -4.71 3.71
N ASP A 67 1.77 -5.98 3.73
CA ASP A 67 2.64 -7.08 3.32
C ASP A 67 2.90 -7.01 1.81
N PRO A 68 4.16 -6.84 1.38
CA PRO A 68 4.49 -6.77 -0.05
C PRO A 68 4.08 -8.02 -0.81
N ASP A 69 4.22 -9.20 -0.21
CA ASP A 69 3.85 -10.46 -0.89
C ASP A 69 2.35 -10.53 -1.15
N ALA A 70 1.54 -10.11 -0.18
CA ALA A 70 0.09 -10.07 -0.36
C ALA A 70 -0.32 -9.10 -1.47
N LEU A 71 0.32 -7.92 -1.51
CA LEU A 71 0.06 -6.95 -2.58
C LEU A 71 0.49 -7.48 -3.94
N TYR A 72 1.62 -8.16 -3.99
CA TYR A 72 2.13 -8.73 -5.23
C TYR A 72 1.14 -9.74 -5.80
N GLU A 73 0.61 -10.62 -4.96
CA GLU A 73 -0.37 -11.60 -5.39
C GLU A 73 -1.64 -10.95 -5.92
N LYS A 74 -2.10 -9.87 -5.27
CA LYS A 74 -3.27 -9.14 -5.74
C LYS A 74 -3.05 -8.54 -7.12
N VAL A 75 -1.88 -7.97 -7.37
CA VAL A 75 -1.56 -7.38 -8.67
C VAL A 75 -1.49 -8.46 -9.73
N LYS A 76 -0.86 -9.60 -9.43
CA LYS A 76 -0.75 -10.70 -10.39
C LYS A 76 -2.08 -11.36 -10.69
N ALA A 77 -3.01 -11.37 -9.75
CA ALA A 77 -4.32 -12.00 -9.91
C ALA A 77 -5.32 -11.11 -10.66
N ALA A 78 -5.03 -9.83 -10.80
CA ALA A 78 -5.93 -8.87 -11.44
C ALA A 78 -5.98 -9.05 -12.96
#